data_01bde101154c57dc173d00423f21f498
#
_entry.id   01bde101154c57dc173d00423f21f498
#
_cell.length_a   1.000
_cell.length_b   1.000
_cell.length_c   1.000
_cell.angle_alpha   90.00
_cell.angle_beta   90.00
_cell.angle_gamma   90.00
#
_symmetry.space_group_name_H-M   'P 1'
#
loop_
_entity.id
_entity.type
_entity.pdbx_description
1 polymer ?
#
loop_
_entity_poly.entity_id
_entity_poly.type
_entity_poly.pdbx_seq_one_letter_code
_entity_poly.pdbx_strand_id
1 'polypeptide(L)'
;MALMSIVQFKGTYPLFGGEQASSSALDLTLDQTKDDDSDWEIKPLNIMKSRSQGFRPVYIYSNVTPDHMDQYSQEKQDQIILALTKANDDKANLSPRAEPHFFVDLAANDALVLSNTFVLEKNGWEGVCIEANPEYWYRLASFRTCTIIGAAVGGKPEDDGLEVDFALKGVLGGVVRPGLDNNEENSENVIQVKRNLVSILTIFNQTNVPHVIDYMSLDVEGAESLVMEHFPWIDYSFKFLTIERPKDDLKEKLKLNGYKMVLVLTLYGETLWIHQPSVLLPLEEIWSIAGEYNNTHFTRVTD
;
A
#
# COMPACT_ATOMS: atom_id res chain seq x y z
N MET A 1 1.05 19.80 27.17
CA MET A 1 2.30 19.01 27.36
C MET A 1 1.99 17.59 26.95
N ALA A 2 2.34 17.22 25.74
CA ALA A 2 2.18 15.85 25.27
C ALA A 2 3.43 15.06 25.65
N LEU A 3 3.26 13.99 26.44
CA LEU A 3 4.36 13.09 26.78
C LEU A 3 4.79 12.30 25.54
N MET A 4 5.98 12.55 25.05
CA MET A 4 6.66 11.70 24.07
C MET A 4 6.94 10.32 24.70
N SER A 5 6.49 9.28 24.04
CA SER A 5 6.78 7.90 24.42
C SER A 5 7.63 7.25 23.34
N ILE A 6 8.83 6.89 23.73
CA ILE A 6 9.81 6.20 22.86
C ILE A 6 9.50 4.70 22.86
N VAL A 7 9.32 4.13 21.67
CA VAL A 7 9.25 2.67 21.51
C VAL A 7 10.67 2.14 21.33
N GLN A 8 11.15 1.37 22.30
CA GLN A 8 12.42 0.65 22.18
C GLN A 8 12.18 -0.64 21.42
N PHE A 9 12.80 -0.76 20.25
CA PHE A 9 12.91 -2.04 19.55
C PHE A 9 14.13 -2.80 20.08
N LYS A 10 13.90 -3.95 20.71
CA LYS A 10 14.95 -4.94 20.96
C LYS A 10 14.88 -5.99 19.85
N GLY A 11 15.73 -5.85 18.87
CA GLY A 11 15.93 -6.85 17.83
C GLY A 11 17.31 -6.70 17.21
N THR A 12 18.05 -7.79 17.11
CA THR A 12 19.32 -7.85 16.37
C THR A 12 18.97 -8.10 14.91
N TYR A 13 19.25 -7.14 14.05
CA TYR A 13 19.13 -7.30 12.59
C TYR A 13 20.50 -7.69 12.01
N PRO A 14 20.55 -8.66 11.09
CA PRO A 14 21.78 -8.90 10.35
C PRO A 14 21.96 -7.79 9.30
N LEU A 15 22.98 -6.97 9.49
CA LEU A 15 23.53 -6.15 8.42
C LEU A 15 24.19 -7.07 7.40
N PHE A 16 23.93 -6.87 6.13
CA PHE A 16 24.70 -7.51 5.06
C PHE A 16 26.18 -7.08 5.17
N GLY A 17 27.03 -8.02 5.60
CA GLY A 17 28.46 -7.79 5.80
C GLY A 17 28.89 -8.05 7.26
N GLY A 18 29.12 -9.29 7.57
CA GLY A 18 29.57 -9.94 8.77
C GLY A 18 30.43 -9.16 9.78
N GLU A 19 29.77 -8.42 10.67
CA GLU A 19 30.32 -8.12 12.00
C GLU A 19 29.13 -8.00 12.96
N GLN A 20 29.18 -8.81 14.03
CA GLN A 20 28.24 -8.71 15.13
C GLN A 20 28.52 -7.44 15.94
N ALA A 21 27.67 -6.44 15.80
CA ALA A 21 27.71 -5.30 16.71
C ALA A 21 26.91 -5.64 17.98
N SER A 22 27.59 -5.54 19.11
CA SER A 22 27.02 -5.69 20.44
C SER A 22 25.93 -4.63 20.67
N SER A 23 24.80 -5.05 21.25
CA SER A 23 23.66 -4.20 21.58
C SER A 23 24.06 -3.09 22.57
N SER A 24 24.42 -1.91 22.08
CA SER A 24 24.33 -0.69 22.85
C SER A 24 22.99 -0.04 22.58
N ALA A 25 22.20 0.22 23.62
CA ALA A 25 20.98 1.01 23.51
C ALA A 25 21.34 2.37 22.88
N LEU A 26 20.78 2.67 21.70
CA LEU A 26 20.83 4.01 21.14
C LEU A 26 19.90 4.89 21.99
N ASP A 27 20.52 5.64 22.89
CA ASP A 27 19.87 6.72 23.63
C ASP A 27 19.77 7.93 22.68
N LEU A 28 18.66 8.03 21.97
CA LEU A 28 18.38 9.17 21.10
C LEU A 28 17.79 10.29 21.97
N THR A 29 18.66 10.98 22.71
CA THR A 29 18.31 12.29 23.26
C THR A 29 18.35 13.32 22.15
N LEU A 30 17.18 13.79 21.71
CA LEU A 30 17.07 14.87 20.76
C LEU A 30 17.44 16.20 21.42
N ASP A 31 18.54 16.79 20.96
CA ASP A 31 18.88 18.18 21.24
C ASP A 31 17.94 19.09 20.41
N GLN A 32 17.08 19.85 21.10
CA GLN A 32 16.05 20.69 20.49
C GLN A 32 16.57 22.06 19.99
N THR A 33 17.87 22.21 19.76
CA THR A 33 18.41 23.48 19.33
C THR A 33 19.11 23.39 17.97
N LYS A 34 18.33 23.41 16.92
CA LYS A 34 18.74 23.95 15.61
C LYS A 34 17.50 24.31 14.80
N ASP A 35 17.20 25.62 14.79
CA ASP A 35 16.41 26.23 13.73
C ASP A 35 17.21 26.10 12.43
N ASP A 36 16.78 25.20 11.55
CA ASP A 36 17.22 25.15 10.18
C ASP A 36 15.95 25.08 9.30
N ASP A 37 15.72 26.16 8.59
CA ASP A 37 14.58 26.37 7.67
C ASP A 37 14.68 25.45 6.44
N SER A 38 14.62 24.15 6.64
CA SER A 38 14.36 23.20 5.57
C SER A 38 12.94 22.68 5.73
N ASP A 39 12.12 22.83 4.70
CA ASP A 39 10.71 22.44 4.58
C ASP A 39 10.50 20.92 4.73
N TRP A 40 10.81 20.36 5.93
CA TRP A 40 10.54 18.99 6.29
C TRP A 40 9.28 18.92 7.13
N GLU A 41 8.14 18.92 6.49
CA GLU A 41 6.89 18.57 7.17
C GLU A 41 6.84 17.05 7.34
N ILE A 42 7.38 16.56 8.46
CA ILE A 42 7.26 15.14 8.82
C ILE A 42 5.81 14.90 9.21
N LYS A 43 5.08 14.26 8.30
CA LYS A 43 3.74 13.77 8.64
C LYS A 43 3.89 12.69 9.70
N PRO A 44 3.23 12.81 10.86
CA PRO A 44 3.29 11.77 11.88
C PRO A 44 2.75 10.47 11.33
N LEU A 45 3.37 9.35 11.70
CA LEU A 45 2.83 8.03 11.47
C LEU A 45 1.51 7.93 12.25
N ASN A 46 0.40 8.14 11.57
CA ASN A 46 -0.92 7.97 12.15
C ASN A 46 -1.23 6.47 12.20
N ILE A 47 -0.71 5.82 13.25
CA ILE A 47 -1.14 4.47 13.58
C ILE A 47 -2.54 4.61 14.16
N MET A 48 -3.52 4.03 13.50
CA MET A 48 -4.91 4.07 13.97
C MET A 48 -5.04 3.44 15.34
N LYS A 49 -5.75 4.09 16.24
CA LYS A 49 -5.99 3.57 17.60
C LYS A 49 -6.85 2.32 17.50
N SER A 50 -6.32 1.20 17.99
CA SER A 50 -7.17 0.07 18.36
C SER A 50 -7.95 0.43 19.65
N ARG A 51 -9.15 -0.10 19.79
CA ARG A 51 -9.96 0.09 21.01
C ARG A 51 -9.28 -0.49 22.28
N SER A 52 -8.35 -1.44 22.11
CA SER A 52 -7.73 -2.17 23.22
C SER A 52 -6.31 -1.70 23.59
N GLN A 53 -5.59 -1.08 22.67
CA GLN A 53 -4.22 -0.62 22.90
C GLN A 53 -4.03 0.74 22.24
N GLY A 54 -3.74 1.76 23.03
CA GLY A 54 -3.46 3.08 22.49
C GLY A 54 -2.27 3.05 21.54
N PHE A 55 -2.50 3.26 20.25
CA PHE A 55 -1.41 3.47 19.29
C PHE A 55 -0.69 4.76 19.63
N ARG A 56 0.63 4.68 19.59
CA ARG A 56 1.50 5.83 19.80
C ARG A 56 2.03 6.27 18.45
N PRO A 57 1.96 7.56 18.10
CA PRO A 57 2.63 8.05 16.91
C PRO A 57 4.13 7.76 17.02
N VAL A 58 4.71 7.24 15.95
CA VAL A 58 6.16 7.05 15.81
C VAL A 58 6.66 8.14 14.88
N TYR A 59 7.56 8.98 15.37
CA TYR A 59 8.20 10.02 14.56
C TYR A 59 9.61 9.52 14.23
N ILE A 60 9.93 9.46 12.95
CA ILE A 60 11.24 9.03 12.49
C ILE A 60 11.83 10.14 11.64
N TYR A 61 13.02 10.57 12.02
CA TYR A 61 13.77 11.61 11.34
C TYR A 61 14.92 10.96 10.59
N SER A 62 14.98 11.15 9.29
CA SER A 62 16.06 10.60 8.47
C SER A 62 16.47 11.59 7.39
N ASN A 63 17.77 11.84 7.29
CA ASN A 63 18.36 12.61 6.19
C ASN A 63 18.82 11.72 5.02
N VAL A 64 18.41 10.44 5.03
CA VAL A 64 18.80 9.50 3.97
C VAL A 64 17.89 9.72 2.78
N THR A 65 18.45 10.22 1.70
CA THR A 65 17.75 10.23 0.40
C THR A 65 17.75 8.80 -0.16
N PRO A 66 16.64 8.36 -0.78
CA PRO A 66 16.62 7.08 -1.47
C PRO A 66 17.69 7.04 -2.55
N ASP A 67 18.43 5.93 -2.63
CA ASP A 67 19.32 5.70 -3.76
C ASP A 67 18.53 5.73 -5.07
N HIS A 68 19.15 6.19 -6.14
CA HIS A 68 18.55 6.15 -7.47
C HIS A 68 18.38 4.70 -7.89
N MET A 69 17.13 4.28 -8.03
CA MET A 69 16.75 3.00 -8.61
C MET A 69 16.15 3.24 -10.00
N ASP A 70 16.50 2.39 -10.96
CA ASP A 70 15.95 2.49 -12.32
C ASP A 70 14.51 1.95 -12.39
N GLN A 71 14.13 1.10 -11.44
CA GLN A 71 12.81 0.49 -11.36
C GLN A 71 12.45 0.25 -9.89
N TYR A 72 11.24 0.66 -9.50
CA TYR A 72 10.71 0.50 -8.14
C TYR A 72 9.68 -0.61 -8.08
N SER A 73 8.68 -0.61 -8.93
CA SER A 73 7.67 -1.68 -9.02
C SER A 73 8.20 -2.92 -9.72
N GLN A 74 7.63 -4.07 -9.40
CA GLN A 74 8.08 -5.36 -9.94
C GLN A 74 7.89 -5.45 -11.46
N GLU A 75 6.74 -5.02 -11.97
CA GLU A 75 6.32 -5.15 -13.38
C GLU A 75 5.97 -3.79 -14.00
N LYS A 76 6.54 -2.71 -13.47
CA LYS A 76 6.30 -1.33 -13.92
C LYS A 76 4.84 -0.87 -13.81
N GLN A 77 4.11 -1.43 -12.83
CA GLN A 77 2.73 -1.04 -12.53
C GLN A 77 2.63 0.48 -12.33
N ASP A 78 3.55 1.06 -11.57
CA ASP A 78 3.68 2.50 -11.33
C ASP A 78 3.75 3.32 -12.60
N GLN A 79 4.58 2.92 -13.57
CA GLN A 79 4.75 3.62 -14.84
C GLN A 79 3.53 3.46 -15.75
N ILE A 80 2.95 2.27 -15.79
CA ILE A 80 1.71 1.99 -16.53
C ILE A 80 0.58 2.87 -16.00
N ILE A 81 0.40 2.92 -14.68
CA ILE A 81 -0.66 3.73 -14.04
C ILE A 81 -0.46 5.22 -14.29
N LEU A 82 0.77 5.74 -14.20
CA LEU A 82 1.05 7.14 -14.57
C LEU A 82 0.63 7.46 -16.00
N ALA A 83 1.01 6.61 -16.95
CA ALA A 83 0.71 6.82 -18.35
C ALA A 83 -0.79 6.73 -18.64
N LEU A 84 -1.47 5.71 -18.09
CA LEU A 84 -2.93 5.54 -18.25
C LEU A 84 -3.71 6.69 -17.63
N THR A 85 -3.31 7.14 -16.44
CA THR A 85 -3.99 8.25 -15.75
C THR A 85 -3.85 9.53 -16.55
N LYS A 86 -2.63 9.84 -17.03
CA LYS A 86 -2.41 11.01 -17.87
C LYS A 86 -3.26 10.96 -19.16
N ALA A 87 -3.25 9.84 -19.87
CA ALA A 87 -4.04 9.68 -21.09
C ALA A 87 -5.56 9.82 -20.82
N ASN A 88 -6.04 9.27 -19.70
CA ASN A 88 -7.43 9.40 -19.30
C ASN A 88 -7.82 10.85 -18.96
N ASP A 89 -6.97 11.58 -18.26
CA ASP A 89 -7.21 12.98 -17.92
C ASP A 89 -7.18 13.88 -19.17
N ASP A 90 -6.24 13.65 -20.09
CA ASP A 90 -6.20 14.36 -21.38
C ASP A 90 -7.49 14.12 -22.16
N LYS A 91 -7.99 12.90 -22.19
CA LYS A 91 -9.24 12.55 -22.87
C LYS A 91 -10.48 13.14 -22.20
N ALA A 92 -10.44 13.26 -20.87
CA ALA A 92 -11.50 13.91 -20.08
C ALA A 92 -11.42 15.45 -20.09
N ASN A 93 -10.42 16.05 -20.72
CA ASN A 93 -10.08 17.47 -20.65
C ASN A 93 -9.86 17.97 -19.21
N LEU A 94 -9.25 17.18 -18.36
CA LEU A 94 -8.95 17.49 -16.96
C LEU A 94 -7.49 17.98 -16.76
N SER A 95 -6.69 18.05 -17.80
CA SER A 95 -5.33 18.60 -17.73
C SER A 95 -5.31 20.12 -17.95
N PRO A 96 -4.71 20.95 -17.04
CA PRO A 96 -4.17 20.55 -15.74
C PRO A 96 -5.27 20.35 -14.68
N ARG A 97 -5.08 19.37 -13.79
CA ARG A 97 -5.96 19.18 -12.63
C ARG A 97 -5.70 20.23 -11.53
N ALA A 98 -6.78 20.57 -10.80
CA ALA A 98 -6.66 21.45 -9.63
C ALA A 98 -6.16 20.70 -8.39
N GLU A 99 -6.58 19.44 -8.25
CA GLU A 99 -6.23 18.58 -7.11
C GLU A 99 -5.24 17.49 -7.53
N PRO A 100 -4.32 17.07 -6.67
CA PRO A 100 -3.41 15.96 -6.94
C PRO A 100 -4.18 14.66 -7.18
N HIS A 101 -3.58 13.73 -7.89
CA HIS A 101 -4.06 12.36 -7.97
C HIS A 101 -3.91 11.67 -6.62
N PHE A 102 -4.75 10.67 -6.36
CA PHE A 102 -4.74 9.96 -5.10
C PHE A 102 -4.61 8.45 -5.29
N PHE A 103 -3.74 7.83 -4.49
CA PHE A 103 -3.57 6.38 -4.48
C PHE A 103 -3.85 5.76 -3.10
N VAL A 104 -4.22 4.49 -3.11
CA VAL A 104 -4.22 3.60 -1.94
C VAL A 104 -3.29 2.43 -2.23
N ASP A 105 -2.27 2.26 -1.41
CA ASP A 105 -1.30 1.16 -1.50
C ASP A 105 -1.53 0.21 -0.31
N LEU A 106 -2.16 -0.93 -0.57
CA LEU A 106 -2.52 -1.88 0.47
C LEU A 106 -1.60 -3.09 0.40
N ALA A 107 -0.89 -3.34 1.50
CA ALA A 107 0.33 -4.09 1.64
C ALA A 107 1.51 -3.39 0.93
N ALA A 108 1.76 -2.14 1.36
CA ALA A 108 2.74 -1.26 0.75
C ALA A 108 4.19 -1.76 0.85
N ASN A 109 4.44 -2.74 1.72
CA ASN A 109 5.72 -3.42 1.84
C ASN A 109 6.90 -2.46 2.10
N ASP A 110 8.02 -2.67 1.41
CA ASP A 110 9.17 -1.76 1.48
C ASP A 110 8.85 -0.42 0.80
N ALA A 111 9.41 0.65 1.33
CA ALA A 111 9.16 2.00 0.85
C ALA A 111 9.51 2.21 -0.63
N LEU A 112 10.49 1.48 -1.15
CA LEU A 112 11.10 1.67 -2.46
C LEU A 112 11.11 0.38 -3.29
N VAL A 113 11.58 -0.72 -2.69
CA VAL A 113 11.74 -2.00 -3.38
C VAL A 113 10.38 -2.64 -3.55
N LEU A 114 10.02 -3.02 -4.77
CA LEU A 114 8.72 -3.57 -5.16
C LEU A 114 7.53 -2.61 -4.93
N SER A 115 7.78 -1.31 -4.74
CA SER A 115 6.73 -0.33 -4.49
C SER A 115 5.97 0.02 -5.77
N ASN A 116 4.66 -0.21 -5.78
CA ASN A 116 3.76 0.12 -6.89
C ASN A 116 3.34 1.59 -6.91
N THR A 117 3.71 2.38 -5.89
CA THR A 117 3.20 3.74 -5.71
C THR A 117 4.26 4.81 -5.44
N PHE A 118 5.53 4.42 -5.21
CA PHE A 118 6.58 5.40 -4.93
C PHE A 118 6.80 6.37 -6.11
N VAL A 119 6.81 5.88 -7.35
CA VAL A 119 6.95 6.75 -8.53
C VAL A 119 5.74 7.67 -8.70
N LEU A 120 4.54 7.26 -8.31
CA LEU A 120 3.36 8.11 -8.31
C LEU A 120 3.55 9.30 -7.36
N GLU A 121 4.02 9.03 -6.15
CA GLU A 121 4.36 10.06 -5.16
C GLU A 121 5.41 11.05 -5.70
N LYS A 122 6.46 10.55 -6.36
CA LYS A 122 7.49 11.38 -7.01
C LYS A 122 6.92 12.28 -8.12
N ASN A 123 5.76 11.93 -8.67
CA ASN A 123 5.04 12.70 -9.67
C ASN A 123 3.89 13.54 -9.07
N GLY A 124 3.94 13.80 -7.76
CA GLY A 124 3.03 14.72 -7.08
C GLY A 124 1.67 14.12 -6.70
N TRP A 125 1.56 12.78 -6.67
CA TRP A 125 0.36 12.14 -6.14
C TRP A 125 0.37 12.16 -4.61
N GLU A 126 -0.80 12.25 -4.04
CA GLU A 126 -1.04 12.00 -2.61
C GLU A 126 -1.56 10.58 -2.41
N GLY A 127 -1.48 10.07 -1.18
CA GLY A 127 -2.00 8.72 -0.95
C GLY A 127 -1.89 8.20 0.47
N VAL A 128 -2.34 6.97 0.61
CA VAL A 128 -2.30 6.19 1.86
C VAL A 128 -1.56 4.89 1.59
N CYS A 129 -0.54 4.62 2.39
CA CYS A 129 0.21 3.37 2.40
C CYS A 129 -0.16 2.56 3.64
N ILE A 130 -0.72 1.37 3.45
CA ILE A 130 -1.20 0.52 4.53
C ILE A 130 -0.34 -0.72 4.59
N GLU A 131 0.26 -1.00 5.76
CA GLU A 131 1.19 -2.11 5.94
C GLU A 131 1.02 -2.77 7.32
N ALA A 132 0.76 -4.06 7.34
CA ALA A 132 0.58 -4.80 8.59
C ALA A 132 1.91 -5.25 9.21
N ASN A 133 2.96 -5.47 8.38
CA ASN A 133 4.27 -5.90 8.86
C ASN A 133 5.08 -4.71 9.40
N PRO A 134 5.40 -4.67 10.71
CA PRO A 134 6.13 -3.56 11.33
C PRO A 134 7.59 -3.43 10.85
N GLU A 135 8.14 -4.45 10.20
CA GLU A 135 9.50 -4.40 9.68
C GLU A 135 9.67 -3.33 8.60
N TYR A 136 8.59 -3.00 7.89
CA TYR A 136 8.59 -1.98 6.83
C TYR A 136 8.29 -0.57 7.31
N TRP A 137 7.68 -0.40 8.50
CA TRP A 137 7.19 0.91 8.95
C TRP A 137 8.27 1.97 9.06
N TYR A 138 9.49 1.60 9.49
CA TYR A 138 10.60 2.54 9.57
C TYR A 138 10.96 3.10 8.19
N ARG A 139 11.09 2.23 7.20
CA ARG A 139 11.45 2.64 5.84
C ARG A 139 10.32 3.42 5.17
N LEU A 140 9.08 2.99 5.32
CA LEU A 140 7.92 3.74 4.85
C LEU A 140 7.90 5.15 5.44
N ALA A 141 8.04 5.30 6.75
CA ALA A 141 8.05 6.62 7.39
C ALA A 141 9.26 7.48 7.02
N SER A 142 10.39 6.86 6.66
CA SER A 142 11.61 7.59 6.31
C SER A 142 11.66 8.08 4.86
N PHE A 143 11.00 7.35 3.94
CA PHE A 143 11.16 7.57 2.49
C PHE A 143 9.88 7.95 1.76
N ARG A 144 8.71 7.80 2.41
CA ARG A 144 7.41 8.07 1.79
C ARG A 144 6.76 9.33 2.38
N THR A 145 6.03 10.06 1.54
CA THR A 145 5.24 11.23 1.94
C THR A 145 3.75 10.91 2.11
N CYS A 146 3.31 9.73 1.65
CA CYS A 146 1.95 9.24 1.87
C CYS A 146 1.64 9.06 3.37
N THR A 147 0.37 9.07 3.72
CA THR A 147 -0.06 8.70 5.07
C THR A 147 0.21 7.22 5.32
N ILE A 148 0.98 6.88 6.35
CA ILE A 148 1.33 5.49 6.69
C ILE A 148 0.39 4.95 7.76
N ILE A 149 -0.18 3.78 7.51
CA ILE A 149 -1.09 3.09 8.42
C ILE A 149 -0.56 1.68 8.72
N GLY A 150 -0.26 1.41 9.98
CA GLY A 150 0.19 0.09 10.45
C GLY A 150 -0.98 -0.75 10.91
N ALA A 151 -1.64 -1.49 10.00
CA ALA A 151 -2.79 -2.32 10.32
C ALA A 151 -2.96 -3.48 9.34
N ALA A 152 -3.59 -4.56 9.79
CA ALA A 152 -4.19 -5.54 8.91
C ALA A 152 -5.58 -5.04 8.47
N VAL A 153 -5.88 -5.11 7.16
CA VAL A 153 -7.15 -4.59 6.64
C VAL A 153 -8.14 -5.72 6.39
N GLY A 154 -9.38 -5.49 6.80
CA GLY A 154 -10.48 -6.42 6.54
C GLY A 154 -11.64 -6.19 7.51
N GLY A 155 -12.72 -6.96 7.31
CA GLY A 155 -13.91 -6.85 8.13
C GLY A 155 -14.69 -5.54 7.92
N LYS A 156 -15.59 -5.28 8.84
CA LYS A 156 -16.46 -4.10 8.88
C LYS A 156 -16.09 -3.24 10.11
N PRO A 157 -16.57 -1.98 10.20
CA PRO A 157 -16.18 -1.08 11.30
C PRO A 157 -16.41 -1.64 12.72
N GLU A 158 -17.39 -2.53 12.89
CA GLU A 158 -17.64 -3.18 14.19
C GLU A 158 -16.56 -4.19 14.58
N ASP A 159 -15.79 -4.66 13.61
CA ASP A 159 -14.69 -5.62 13.79
C ASP A 159 -13.35 -4.90 14.09
N ASP A 160 -13.33 -3.57 14.03
CA ASP A 160 -12.12 -2.77 14.25
C ASP A 160 -11.52 -3.03 15.64
N GLY A 161 -10.24 -3.38 15.66
CA GLY A 161 -9.50 -3.70 16.86
C GLY A 161 -9.52 -5.18 17.24
N LEU A 162 -10.21 -6.04 16.50
CA LEU A 162 -10.03 -7.48 16.65
C LEU A 162 -8.60 -7.87 16.30
N GLU A 163 -8.02 -8.75 17.10
CA GLU A 163 -6.68 -9.26 16.85
C GLU A 163 -6.70 -10.45 15.90
N VAL A 164 -5.83 -10.41 14.90
CA VAL A 164 -5.56 -11.50 13.96
C VAL A 164 -4.10 -11.94 14.06
N ASP A 165 -3.83 -13.19 13.78
CA ASP A 165 -2.47 -13.70 13.63
C ASP A 165 -1.94 -13.28 12.26
N PHE A 166 -0.72 -12.77 12.25
CA PHE A 166 -0.03 -12.30 11.05
C PHE A 166 1.35 -12.95 10.96
N ALA A 167 1.64 -13.60 9.84
CA ALA A 167 2.91 -14.26 9.58
C ALA A 167 3.94 -13.25 9.04
N LEU A 168 5.10 -13.14 9.71
CA LEU A 168 6.23 -12.31 9.26
C LEU A 168 7.09 -13.11 8.27
N LYS A 169 6.75 -13.04 7.00
CA LYS A 169 7.44 -13.72 5.88
C LYS A 169 8.08 -12.72 4.89
N GLY A 170 8.50 -11.55 5.34
CA GLY A 170 8.91 -10.49 4.43
C GLY A 170 7.77 -10.10 3.50
N VAL A 171 8.05 -10.06 2.19
CA VAL A 171 7.06 -9.68 1.16
C VAL A 171 5.88 -10.65 1.02
N LEU A 172 6.03 -11.89 1.46
CA LEU A 172 4.98 -12.93 1.46
C LEU A 172 4.23 -13.00 2.80
N GLY A 173 4.37 -12.00 3.65
CA GLY A 173 3.70 -11.93 4.96
C GLY A 173 2.21 -11.64 4.82
N GLY A 174 1.38 -12.21 5.68
CA GLY A 174 -0.06 -12.02 5.59
C GLY A 174 -0.83 -12.54 6.80
N VAL A 175 -2.13 -12.29 6.81
CA VAL A 175 -3.04 -12.82 7.83
C VAL A 175 -3.07 -14.35 7.78
N VAL A 176 -2.88 -14.99 8.93
CA VAL A 176 -2.92 -16.45 9.05
C VAL A 176 -4.36 -16.92 9.21
N ARG A 177 -4.89 -17.55 8.17
CA ARG A 177 -6.25 -18.09 8.17
C ARG A 177 -6.40 -19.21 7.15
N PRO A 178 -7.24 -20.24 7.41
CA PRO A 178 -7.58 -21.25 6.41
C PRO A 178 -8.11 -20.61 5.12
N GLY A 179 -7.61 -21.09 3.98
CA GLY A 179 -8.01 -20.60 2.65
C GLY A 179 -7.29 -19.35 2.16
N LEU A 180 -6.35 -18.80 2.95
CA LEU A 180 -5.40 -17.77 2.52
C LEU A 180 -4.03 -18.38 2.20
N ASP A 181 -3.15 -17.62 1.57
CA ASP A 181 -1.79 -18.05 1.25
C ASP A 181 -0.97 -18.32 2.51
N ASN A 182 -1.21 -17.53 3.56
CA ASN A 182 -0.72 -17.77 4.90
C ASN A 182 -1.77 -18.53 5.70
N ASN A 183 -1.60 -19.85 5.84
CA ASN A 183 -2.42 -20.73 6.66
C ASN A 183 -1.59 -21.39 7.77
N GLU A 184 -2.24 -22.14 8.66
CA GLU A 184 -1.56 -22.78 9.81
C GLU A 184 -0.43 -23.71 9.36
N GLU A 185 -0.61 -24.49 8.28
CA GLU A 185 0.37 -25.47 7.81
C GLU A 185 1.64 -24.80 7.29
N ASN A 186 1.52 -23.74 6.48
CA ASN A 186 2.68 -23.09 5.88
C ASN A 186 3.26 -21.95 6.74
N SER A 187 2.68 -21.68 7.91
CA SER A 187 3.12 -20.67 8.86
C SER A 187 3.61 -21.24 10.20
N GLU A 188 3.65 -22.58 10.36
CA GLU A 188 4.04 -23.26 11.60
C GLU A 188 5.46 -22.89 12.08
N ASN A 189 6.40 -22.69 11.15
CA ASN A 189 7.79 -22.35 11.45
C ASN A 189 8.12 -20.86 11.20
N VAL A 190 7.11 -20.02 11.07
CA VAL A 190 7.23 -18.60 10.81
C VAL A 190 6.89 -17.81 12.06
N ILE A 191 7.59 -16.72 12.31
CA ILE A 191 7.25 -15.82 13.40
C ILE A 191 5.88 -15.20 13.12
N GLN A 192 4.95 -15.44 14.02
CA GLN A 192 3.62 -14.86 13.97
C GLN A 192 3.49 -13.77 15.05
N VAL A 193 2.79 -12.71 14.71
CA VAL A 193 2.51 -11.59 15.60
C VAL A 193 1.03 -11.24 15.55
N LYS A 194 0.51 -10.70 16.65
CA LYS A 194 -0.87 -10.18 16.66
C LYS A 194 -0.91 -8.84 15.96
N ARG A 195 -1.90 -8.66 15.10
CA ARG A 195 -2.23 -7.39 14.43
C ARG A 195 -3.69 -7.05 14.66
N ASN A 196 -3.95 -5.76 14.81
CA ASN A 196 -5.33 -5.29 14.85
C ASN A 196 -5.90 -5.24 13.45
N LEU A 197 -7.07 -5.82 13.29
CA LEU A 197 -7.88 -5.66 12.10
C LEU A 197 -8.50 -4.27 12.09
N VAL A 198 -8.50 -3.62 10.94
CA VAL A 198 -9.16 -2.33 10.73
C VAL A 198 -9.89 -2.37 9.40
N SER A 199 -11.14 -1.95 9.40
CA SER A 199 -11.93 -1.92 8.16
C SER A 199 -11.41 -0.84 7.22
N ILE A 200 -11.49 -1.11 5.91
CA ILE A 200 -11.08 -0.13 4.90
C ILE A 200 -11.90 1.17 5.00
N LEU A 201 -13.18 1.07 5.36
CA LEU A 201 -14.05 2.23 5.55
C LEU A 201 -13.58 3.12 6.71
N THR A 202 -13.17 2.53 7.83
CA THR A 202 -12.62 3.29 8.95
C THR A 202 -11.34 4.01 8.55
N ILE A 203 -10.46 3.34 7.79
CA ILE A 203 -9.25 3.95 7.26
C ILE A 203 -9.59 5.14 6.37
N PHE A 204 -10.48 4.98 5.39
CA PHE A 204 -10.84 6.02 4.45
C PHE A 204 -11.44 7.24 5.13
N ASN A 205 -12.34 7.03 6.11
CA ASN A 205 -12.94 8.11 6.88
C ASN A 205 -11.93 8.88 7.74
N GLN A 206 -10.94 8.19 8.32
CA GLN A 206 -9.95 8.83 9.19
C GLN A 206 -8.84 9.55 8.42
N THR A 207 -8.60 9.16 7.19
CA THR A 207 -7.54 9.74 6.34
C THR A 207 -8.08 10.64 5.23
N ASN A 208 -9.40 10.89 5.24
CA ASN A 208 -10.08 11.73 4.26
C ASN A 208 -9.79 11.31 2.81
N VAL A 209 -9.81 10.00 2.54
CA VAL A 209 -9.63 9.46 1.19
C VAL A 209 -10.74 10.00 0.28
N PRO A 210 -10.43 10.48 -0.94
CA PRO A 210 -11.45 10.98 -1.86
C PRO A 210 -12.38 9.85 -2.33
N HIS A 211 -13.64 10.17 -2.61
CA HIS A 211 -14.63 9.19 -3.07
C HIS A 211 -14.27 8.54 -4.41
N VAL A 212 -13.59 9.26 -5.29
CA VAL A 212 -13.01 8.74 -6.53
C VAL A 212 -11.50 8.72 -6.38
N ILE A 213 -10.95 7.53 -6.24
CA ILE A 213 -9.52 7.27 -6.06
C ILE A 213 -8.93 6.98 -7.44
N ASP A 214 -7.80 7.59 -7.77
CA ASP A 214 -7.21 7.38 -9.09
C ASP A 214 -6.61 5.98 -9.23
N TYR A 215 -5.96 5.44 -8.17
CA TYR A 215 -5.34 4.11 -8.20
C TYR A 215 -5.38 3.40 -6.85
N MET A 216 -5.58 2.08 -6.88
CA MET A 216 -5.34 1.19 -5.75
C MET A 216 -4.45 0.02 -6.17
N SER A 217 -3.42 -0.25 -5.37
CA SER A 217 -2.64 -1.49 -5.39
C SER A 217 -3.14 -2.39 -4.26
N LEU A 218 -3.51 -3.63 -4.57
CA LEU A 218 -4.06 -4.60 -3.62
C LEU A 218 -3.34 -5.95 -3.78
N ASP A 219 -2.40 -6.20 -2.87
CA ASP A 219 -1.58 -7.41 -2.84
C ASP A 219 -1.41 -7.87 -1.38
N VAL A 220 -2.37 -8.65 -0.88
CA VAL A 220 -2.46 -9.06 0.54
C VAL A 220 -2.35 -10.56 0.75
N GLU A 221 -1.64 -11.24 -0.17
CA GLU A 221 -1.31 -12.67 -0.05
C GLU A 221 -2.53 -13.57 0.19
N GLY A 222 -3.52 -13.42 -0.72
CA GLY A 222 -4.73 -14.22 -0.78
C GLY A 222 -5.89 -13.72 0.07
N ALA A 223 -5.76 -12.57 0.75
CA ALA A 223 -6.82 -11.95 1.55
C ALA A 223 -7.62 -10.86 0.82
N GLU A 224 -7.44 -10.68 -0.50
CA GLU A 224 -8.06 -9.63 -1.33
C GLU A 224 -9.60 -9.65 -1.20
N SER A 225 -10.20 -10.84 -1.24
CA SER A 225 -11.65 -10.99 -1.06
C SER A 225 -12.11 -10.52 0.33
N LEU A 226 -11.33 -10.79 1.39
CA LEU A 226 -11.66 -10.36 2.76
C LEU A 226 -11.58 -8.83 2.91
N VAL A 227 -10.56 -8.20 2.33
CA VAL A 227 -10.41 -6.74 2.32
C VAL A 227 -11.60 -6.09 1.65
N MET A 228 -12.02 -6.63 0.51
CA MET A 228 -13.09 -6.06 -0.32
C MET A 228 -14.49 -6.59 0.00
N GLU A 229 -14.62 -7.45 1.03
CA GLU A 229 -15.91 -8.05 1.39
C GLU A 229 -16.96 -7.01 1.75
N HIS A 230 -16.57 -6.04 2.57
CA HIS A 230 -17.43 -4.96 3.07
C HIS A 230 -17.04 -3.59 2.50
N PHE A 231 -16.38 -3.57 1.33
CA PHE A 231 -16.01 -2.31 0.68
C PHE A 231 -17.26 -1.51 0.29
N PRO A 232 -17.32 -0.21 0.59
CA PRO A 232 -18.50 0.63 0.35
C PRO A 232 -18.58 1.10 -1.11
N TRP A 233 -18.92 0.19 -2.03
CA TRP A 233 -18.96 0.40 -3.48
C TRP A 233 -19.86 1.55 -3.94
N ILE A 234 -20.84 1.95 -3.14
CA ILE A 234 -21.73 3.08 -3.44
C ILE A 234 -21.03 4.42 -3.23
N ASP A 235 -20.14 4.47 -2.24
CA ASP A 235 -19.52 5.71 -1.80
C ASP A 235 -18.14 5.93 -2.43
N TYR A 236 -17.41 4.84 -2.74
CA TYR A 236 -16.05 4.91 -3.24
C TYR A 236 -15.85 4.10 -4.51
N SER A 237 -14.98 4.59 -5.36
CA SER A 237 -14.54 3.89 -6.58
C SER A 237 -13.07 4.17 -6.87
N PHE A 238 -12.40 3.25 -7.58
CA PHE A 238 -11.04 3.38 -8.08
C PHE A 238 -11.07 3.48 -9.60
N LYS A 239 -10.38 4.44 -10.20
CA LYS A 239 -10.29 4.48 -11.67
C LYS A 239 -9.52 3.27 -12.20
N PHE A 240 -8.35 3.03 -11.60
CA PHE A 240 -7.47 1.91 -11.90
C PHE A 240 -7.22 1.09 -10.64
N LEU A 241 -7.15 -0.22 -10.78
CA LEU A 241 -6.97 -1.14 -9.67
C LEU A 241 -6.08 -2.28 -10.12
N THR A 242 -4.94 -2.50 -9.45
CA THR A 242 -4.17 -3.73 -9.60
C THR A 242 -4.45 -4.66 -8.44
N ILE A 243 -4.62 -5.94 -8.74
CA ILE A 243 -4.91 -6.97 -7.74
C ILE A 243 -4.11 -8.21 -8.06
N GLU A 244 -3.35 -8.70 -7.07
CA GLU A 244 -2.69 -9.99 -7.20
C GLU A 244 -3.68 -11.12 -7.00
N ARG A 245 -3.72 -12.04 -7.97
CA ARG A 245 -4.49 -13.32 -7.92
C ARG A 245 -5.93 -13.19 -7.37
N PRO A 246 -6.76 -12.25 -7.86
CA PRO A 246 -8.11 -12.10 -7.35
C PRO A 246 -8.92 -13.40 -7.54
N LYS A 247 -9.59 -13.86 -6.47
CA LYS A 247 -10.46 -15.02 -6.49
C LYS A 247 -11.75 -14.72 -7.26
N ASP A 248 -12.47 -15.74 -7.69
CA ASP A 248 -13.63 -15.57 -8.57
C ASP A 248 -14.77 -14.77 -7.92
N ASP A 249 -14.96 -14.90 -6.61
CA ASP A 249 -15.93 -14.11 -5.85
C ASP A 249 -15.63 -12.60 -5.90
N LEU A 250 -14.37 -12.23 -5.78
CA LEU A 250 -13.94 -10.82 -5.93
C LEU A 250 -14.08 -10.35 -7.38
N LYS A 251 -13.70 -11.17 -8.36
CA LYS A 251 -13.87 -10.84 -9.77
C LYS A 251 -15.33 -10.56 -10.13
N GLU A 252 -16.25 -11.39 -9.62
CA GLU A 252 -17.70 -11.18 -9.83
C GLU A 252 -18.17 -9.90 -9.14
N LYS A 253 -17.75 -9.65 -7.91
CA LYS A 253 -18.07 -8.44 -7.16
C LYS A 253 -17.58 -7.18 -7.89
N LEU A 254 -16.35 -7.19 -8.42
CA LEU A 254 -15.80 -6.11 -9.23
C LEU A 254 -16.65 -5.85 -10.48
N LYS A 255 -16.99 -6.89 -11.24
CA LYS A 255 -17.83 -6.78 -12.43
C LYS A 255 -19.20 -6.16 -12.12
N LEU A 256 -19.85 -6.60 -11.03
CA LEU A 256 -21.13 -6.06 -10.57
C LEU A 256 -21.06 -4.56 -10.22
N ASN A 257 -19.87 -4.08 -9.83
CA ASN A 257 -19.63 -2.68 -9.49
C ASN A 257 -18.97 -1.88 -10.63
N GLY A 258 -19.10 -2.34 -11.87
CA GLY A 258 -18.69 -1.59 -13.06
C GLY A 258 -17.20 -1.70 -13.42
N TYR A 259 -16.49 -2.65 -12.83
CA TYR A 259 -15.08 -2.89 -13.19
C TYR A 259 -14.95 -3.92 -14.31
N LYS A 260 -13.95 -3.71 -15.15
CA LYS A 260 -13.53 -4.67 -16.17
C LYS A 260 -12.05 -4.98 -16.00
N MET A 261 -11.71 -6.27 -15.97
CA MET A 261 -10.32 -6.71 -16.08
C MET A 261 -9.85 -6.49 -17.50
N VAL A 262 -8.70 -5.82 -17.66
CA VAL A 262 -8.18 -5.45 -18.99
C VAL A 262 -6.84 -6.10 -19.31
N LEU A 263 -6.07 -6.42 -18.26
CA LEU A 263 -4.74 -7.04 -18.43
C LEU A 263 -4.46 -8.02 -17.30
N VAL A 264 -3.68 -9.06 -17.62
CA VAL A 264 -2.88 -9.82 -16.65
C VAL A 264 -1.44 -9.36 -16.86
N LEU A 265 -0.82 -8.77 -15.86
CA LEU A 265 0.47 -8.10 -15.95
C LEU A 265 1.65 -9.03 -15.70
N THR A 266 1.44 -10.11 -14.95
CA THR A 266 2.50 -11.03 -14.52
C THR A 266 2.12 -12.47 -14.73
N LEU A 267 3.12 -13.36 -14.77
CA LEU A 267 2.90 -14.80 -14.71
C LEU A 267 2.35 -15.28 -13.37
N TYR A 268 2.48 -14.46 -12.34
CA TYR A 268 1.99 -14.74 -10.99
C TYR A 268 0.53 -14.35 -10.79
N GLY A 269 -0.10 -13.70 -11.78
CA GLY A 269 -1.52 -13.40 -11.75
C GLY A 269 -1.88 -12.00 -11.27
N GLU A 270 -0.94 -11.05 -11.29
CA GLU A 270 -1.26 -9.63 -11.12
C GLU A 270 -2.18 -9.15 -12.24
N THR A 271 -3.29 -8.54 -11.90
CA THR A 271 -4.33 -8.12 -12.86
C THR A 271 -4.58 -6.62 -12.79
N LEU A 272 -4.82 -5.99 -13.94
CA LEU A 272 -5.25 -4.60 -14.03
C LEU A 272 -6.76 -4.53 -14.34
N TRP A 273 -7.47 -3.78 -13.54
CA TRP A 273 -8.90 -3.49 -13.65
C TRP A 273 -9.13 -2.00 -13.86
N ILE A 274 -10.15 -1.68 -14.66
CA ILE A 274 -10.62 -0.31 -14.86
C ILE A 274 -12.06 -0.17 -14.40
N HIS A 275 -12.43 0.96 -13.83
CA HIS A 275 -13.80 1.34 -13.57
C HIS A 275 -14.39 1.96 -14.83
N GLN A 276 -15.24 1.23 -15.55
CA GLN A 276 -15.76 1.62 -16.86
C GLN A 276 -16.47 2.99 -16.87
N PRO A 277 -17.22 3.39 -15.81
CA PRO A 277 -17.79 4.73 -15.76
C PRO A 277 -16.78 5.88 -15.63
N SER A 278 -15.57 5.62 -15.09
CA SER A 278 -14.57 6.66 -14.78
C SER A 278 -13.42 6.71 -15.76
N VAL A 279 -13.20 5.64 -16.52
CA VAL A 279 -12.09 5.52 -17.48
C VAL A 279 -12.62 5.63 -18.90
N LEU A 280 -12.22 6.69 -19.60
CA LEU A 280 -12.67 7.02 -20.96
C LEU A 280 -11.79 6.40 -22.05
N LEU A 281 -10.70 5.74 -21.68
CA LEU A 281 -9.77 5.10 -22.61
C LEU A 281 -10.40 3.84 -23.23
N PRO A 282 -10.36 3.67 -24.56
CA PRO A 282 -10.70 2.41 -25.19
C PRO A 282 -9.64 1.34 -24.85
N LEU A 283 -10.05 0.08 -24.90
CA LEU A 283 -9.16 -1.04 -24.54
C LEU A 283 -7.88 -1.09 -25.35
N GLU A 284 -7.94 -0.81 -26.64
CA GLU A 284 -6.78 -0.79 -27.54
C GLU A 284 -5.74 0.23 -27.12
N GLU A 285 -6.18 1.40 -26.63
CA GLU A 285 -5.31 2.45 -26.13
C GLU A 285 -4.67 2.04 -24.80
N ILE A 286 -5.44 1.43 -23.89
CA ILE A 286 -4.92 0.88 -22.63
C ILE A 286 -3.85 -0.17 -22.91
N TRP A 287 -4.12 -1.11 -23.82
CA TRP A 287 -3.17 -2.16 -24.20
C TRP A 287 -1.94 -1.61 -24.90
N SER A 288 -2.07 -0.57 -25.71
CA SER A 288 -0.94 0.09 -26.36
C SER A 288 -0.03 0.74 -25.32
N ILE A 289 -0.61 1.53 -24.43
CA ILE A 289 0.15 2.21 -23.35
C ILE A 289 0.86 1.19 -22.46
N ALA A 290 0.14 0.19 -21.96
CA ALA A 290 0.74 -0.82 -21.10
C ALA A 290 1.85 -1.62 -21.81
N GLY A 291 1.71 -1.89 -23.08
CA GLY A 291 2.70 -2.61 -23.90
C GLY A 291 4.02 -1.86 -24.08
N GLU A 292 4.04 -0.54 -23.92
CA GLU A 292 5.28 0.25 -23.97
C GLU A 292 6.19 -0.02 -22.77
N TYR A 293 5.60 -0.39 -21.64
CA TYR A 293 6.32 -0.61 -20.38
C TYR A 293 6.57 -2.07 -20.05
N ASN A 294 5.63 -2.96 -20.36
CA ASN A 294 5.73 -4.39 -20.06
C ASN A 294 5.60 -5.23 -21.33
N ASN A 295 6.72 -5.55 -21.95
CA ASN A 295 6.76 -6.27 -23.25
C ASN A 295 6.79 -7.79 -23.12
N THR A 296 6.95 -8.37 -21.94
CA THR A 296 7.33 -9.78 -21.81
C THR A 296 6.23 -10.70 -21.28
N HIS A 297 5.32 -10.21 -20.45
CA HIS A 297 4.42 -11.11 -19.71
C HIS A 297 2.96 -10.68 -19.68
N PHE A 298 2.59 -9.57 -20.32
CA PHE A 298 1.22 -9.14 -20.21
C PHE A 298 0.27 -9.86 -21.17
N THR A 299 -0.89 -10.24 -20.66
CA THR A 299 -1.96 -10.84 -21.46
C THR A 299 -3.16 -9.89 -21.51
N ARG A 300 -3.63 -9.60 -22.73
CA ARG A 300 -4.83 -8.80 -22.98
C ARG A 300 -6.07 -9.59 -22.61
N VAL A 301 -7.00 -8.94 -21.94
CA VAL A 301 -8.30 -9.53 -21.61
C VAL A 301 -9.37 -8.79 -22.39
N THR A 302 -10.13 -9.52 -23.19
CA THR A 302 -11.14 -8.95 -24.10
C THR A 302 -12.56 -9.08 -23.59
N ASP A 303 -12.84 -10.07 -22.70
CA ASP A 303 -14.20 -10.41 -22.24
C ASP A 303 -14.35 -10.32 -20.71
#